data_30d14d00cbc6a865054f3885f40bb722
#
_entry.id   30d14d00cbc6a865054f3885f40bb722
#
_cell.length_a   1.000
_cell.length_b   1.000
_cell.length_c   1.000
_cell.angle_alpha   90.00
_cell.angle_beta   90.00
_cell.angle_gamma   90.00
#
_symmetry.space_group_name_H-M   'P 1'
#
loop_
_entity.id
_entity.type
_entity.pdbx_description
1 polymer ?
#
loop_
_entity_poly.entity_id
_entity_poly.type
_entity_poly.pdbx_seq_one_letter_code
_entity_poly.pdbx_strand_id
1 'polypeptide(L)'
;MKALESRILDQIQQAGGWIGFDEFMQAALYTPGLGYYSGGGVPFSDPQAVGRGDFVTSPMLGPWMADAIWSWAQPLSVPSTGLGRQPARLRIREFGGGRGDLAAELMRRTPAGAIDFEMLETSADLQQMQRERTHGLGAIRWARQLEPGFQGLVIANEVLDAMPVKCFEWMGPEGVREWGVALADAHRAADNRHEFLWAAQPAGHLLADAVAVRAAAAAARGQAWDCGYRGEWSPWFGPWLQSLFESMDVGAVLLIDYGFARPELDHPGRCDGTICAHYQHRRIDAREELLRRVGIQDLTAHVDFTEVAQQARLVGFDVSGFVTQARFLINSGLLHRAQPVIERTTDPADRARLLHQLQMLVSESEMGEVFKVLLLTKGLETQSLTALTDPAFASGDRLASLFSDQ
;
A
#
# COMPACT_ATOMS: atom_id res chain seq x y z
N MET A 1 -15.17 -17.45 -9.36
CA MET A 1 -15.87 -16.39 -10.09
C MET A 1 -17.36 -16.42 -9.82
N LYS A 2 -18.16 -17.38 -10.35
CA LYS A 2 -19.63 -17.40 -10.14
C LYS A 2 -20.12 -17.32 -8.69
N ALA A 3 -19.43 -17.93 -7.73
CA ALA A 3 -19.83 -17.90 -6.31
C ALA A 3 -19.64 -16.50 -5.69
N LEU A 4 -18.56 -15.81 -6.04
CA LEU A 4 -18.31 -14.44 -5.57
C LEU A 4 -19.26 -13.44 -6.24
N GLU A 5 -19.46 -13.57 -7.55
CA GLU A 5 -20.45 -12.75 -8.27
C GLU A 5 -21.84 -12.91 -7.65
N SER A 6 -22.28 -14.14 -7.35
CA SER A 6 -23.56 -14.42 -6.71
C SER A 6 -23.65 -13.74 -5.33
N ARG A 7 -22.60 -13.79 -4.52
CA ARG A 7 -22.56 -13.16 -3.21
C ARG A 7 -22.66 -11.63 -3.29
N ILE A 8 -21.95 -11.01 -4.22
CA ILE A 8 -22.04 -9.55 -4.44
C ILE A 8 -23.44 -9.18 -4.93
N LEU A 9 -24.02 -9.98 -5.79
CA LEU A 9 -25.37 -9.85 -6.28
C LEU A 9 -26.40 -9.83 -5.14
N ASP A 10 -26.30 -10.82 -4.23
CA ASP A 10 -27.15 -10.89 -3.04
C ASP A 10 -26.96 -9.65 -2.15
N GLN A 11 -25.72 -9.17 -1.98
CA GLN A 11 -25.40 -7.97 -1.22
C GLN A 11 -26.07 -6.73 -1.83
N ILE A 12 -25.96 -6.54 -3.16
CA ILE A 12 -26.61 -5.43 -3.88
C ILE A 12 -28.13 -5.50 -3.72
N GLN A 13 -28.73 -6.68 -3.84
CA GLN A 13 -30.20 -6.85 -3.68
C GLN A 13 -30.63 -6.51 -2.25
N GLN A 14 -29.91 -6.99 -1.23
CA GLN A 14 -30.19 -6.71 0.18
C GLN A 14 -30.04 -5.22 0.52
N ALA A 15 -29.13 -4.53 -0.14
CA ALA A 15 -28.91 -3.08 -0.01
C ALA A 15 -29.91 -2.22 -0.81
N GLY A 16 -30.94 -2.81 -1.43
CA GLY A 16 -31.93 -2.07 -2.18
C GLY A 16 -31.51 -1.74 -3.63
N GLY A 17 -30.60 -2.49 -4.20
CA GLY A 17 -30.23 -2.43 -5.62
C GLY A 17 -28.92 -1.67 -5.91
N TRP A 18 -28.21 -1.17 -4.89
CA TRP A 18 -26.96 -0.42 -5.04
C TRP A 18 -26.04 -0.62 -3.81
N ILE A 19 -24.74 -0.68 -4.03
CA ILE A 19 -23.70 -0.65 -2.98
C ILE A 19 -22.61 0.35 -3.34
N GLY A 20 -21.93 0.93 -2.35
CA GLY A 20 -20.74 1.76 -2.55
C GLY A 20 -19.62 0.98 -3.25
N PHE A 21 -18.74 1.70 -3.98
CA PHE A 21 -17.62 1.02 -4.61
C PHE A 21 -16.64 0.42 -3.58
N ASP A 22 -16.50 1.02 -2.41
CA ASP A 22 -15.73 0.46 -1.29
C ASP A 22 -16.26 -0.90 -0.84
N GLU A 23 -17.57 -1.09 -0.77
CA GLU A 23 -18.19 -2.38 -0.43
C GLU A 23 -17.97 -3.42 -1.53
N PHE A 24 -18.07 -3.00 -2.80
CA PHE A 24 -17.75 -3.86 -3.95
C PHE A 24 -16.28 -4.28 -3.94
N MET A 25 -15.35 -3.32 -3.78
CA MET A 25 -13.91 -3.57 -3.70
C MET A 25 -13.56 -4.49 -2.54
N GLN A 26 -14.15 -4.25 -1.36
CA GLN A 26 -14.01 -5.12 -0.18
C GLN A 26 -14.42 -6.56 -0.50
N ALA A 27 -15.55 -6.74 -1.16
CA ALA A 27 -16.03 -8.07 -1.52
C ALA A 27 -15.15 -8.73 -2.57
N ALA A 28 -14.75 -7.98 -3.62
CA ALA A 28 -13.93 -8.49 -4.71
C ALA A 28 -12.53 -8.92 -4.28
N LEU A 29 -11.91 -8.18 -3.33
CA LEU A 29 -10.54 -8.44 -2.89
C LEU A 29 -10.47 -9.38 -1.69
N TYR A 30 -11.38 -9.26 -0.72
CA TYR A 30 -11.18 -9.83 0.61
C TYR A 30 -12.22 -10.86 1.05
N THR A 31 -13.22 -11.22 0.22
CA THR A 31 -14.17 -12.29 0.59
C THR A 31 -13.42 -13.59 0.87
N PRO A 32 -13.53 -14.16 2.09
CA PRO A 32 -12.78 -15.38 2.45
C PRO A 32 -13.00 -16.52 1.46
N GLY A 33 -11.91 -17.08 0.94
CA GLY A 33 -11.89 -18.20 0.01
C GLY A 33 -12.36 -17.87 -1.42
N LEU A 34 -12.73 -16.62 -1.73
CA LEU A 34 -13.26 -16.23 -3.04
C LEU A 34 -12.65 -14.93 -3.59
N GLY A 35 -12.25 -14.01 -2.73
CA GLY A 35 -11.67 -12.73 -3.13
C GLY A 35 -10.25 -12.87 -3.69
N TYR A 36 -9.80 -11.85 -4.38
CA TYR A 36 -8.50 -11.84 -5.07
C TYR A 36 -7.32 -12.23 -4.15
N TYR A 37 -7.24 -11.65 -2.93
CA TYR A 37 -6.19 -11.96 -1.96
C TYR A 37 -6.45 -13.22 -1.11
N SER A 38 -7.67 -13.76 -1.13
CA SER A 38 -8.08 -14.87 -0.26
C SER A 38 -8.65 -16.08 -0.99
N GLY A 39 -8.69 -16.07 -2.33
CA GLY A 39 -9.36 -17.07 -3.15
C GLY A 39 -8.48 -18.22 -3.66
N GLY A 40 -7.24 -18.38 -3.15
CA GLY A 40 -6.32 -19.48 -3.56
C GLY A 40 -5.73 -19.32 -4.97
N GLY A 41 -6.11 -18.29 -5.72
CA GLY A 41 -5.44 -17.87 -6.94
C GLY A 41 -4.21 -17.04 -6.56
N VAL A 42 -3.00 -17.46 -6.95
CA VAL A 42 -1.77 -16.74 -6.62
C VAL A 42 -1.69 -15.47 -7.47
N PRO A 43 -1.90 -14.26 -6.90
CA PRO A 43 -1.90 -13.02 -7.68
C PRO A 43 -0.49 -12.56 -8.08
N PHE A 44 0.56 -13.15 -7.50
CA PHE A 44 1.92 -12.68 -7.67
C PHE A 44 2.66 -13.39 -8.79
N SER A 45 3.33 -12.62 -9.64
CA SER A 45 4.24 -13.13 -10.66
C SER A 45 5.42 -13.85 -10.01
N ASP A 46 5.85 -14.95 -10.61
CA ASP A 46 7.24 -15.35 -10.48
C ASP A 46 8.06 -14.46 -11.45
N PRO A 47 9.01 -13.62 -10.97
CA PRO A 47 9.82 -12.79 -11.86
C PRO A 47 10.62 -13.59 -12.88
N GLN A 48 10.74 -14.93 -12.68
CA GLN A 48 11.42 -15.87 -13.59
C GLN A 48 10.45 -16.64 -14.49
N ALA A 49 9.14 -16.63 -14.17
CA ALA A 49 8.12 -17.29 -14.96
C ALA A 49 7.40 -16.29 -15.86
N VAL A 50 7.82 -16.19 -17.09
CA VAL A 50 7.12 -15.38 -18.10
C VAL A 50 5.65 -15.79 -18.17
N GLY A 51 4.74 -14.89 -17.81
CA GLY A 51 3.28 -15.04 -18.05
C GLY A 51 2.44 -15.57 -16.89
N ARG A 52 2.92 -15.59 -15.63
CA ARG A 52 2.12 -15.91 -14.45
C ARG A 52 2.22 -14.82 -13.39
N GLY A 53 1.09 -14.20 -13.01
CA GLY A 53 0.90 -13.16 -12.00
C GLY A 53 0.52 -11.81 -12.61
N ASP A 54 0.06 -10.86 -11.79
CA ASP A 54 -0.54 -9.62 -12.26
C ASP A 54 0.40 -8.42 -12.15
N PHE A 55 1.36 -8.42 -11.20
CA PHE A 55 2.28 -7.31 -10.98
C PHE A 55 3.61 -7.74 -10.32
N VAL A 56 4.60 -6.86 -10.35
CA VAL A 56 5.90 -7.00 -9.69
C VAL A 56 6.01 -5.92 -8.63
N THR A 57 6.24 -6.30 -7.39
CA THR A 57 6.44 -5.36 -6.28
C THR A 57 7.93 -5.05 -6.06
N SER A 58 8.22 -3.91 -5.42
CA SER A 58 9.61 -3.49 -5.13
C SER A 58 10.45 -4.57 -4.43
N PRO A 59 9.94 -5.33 -3.42
CA PRO A 59 10.68 -6.42 -2.79
C PRO A 59 11.03 -7.60 -3.72
N MET A 60 10.27 -7.79 -4.78
CA MET A 60 10.53 -8.86 -5.76
C MET A 60 11.70 -8.52 -6.71
N LEU A 61 12.09 -7.25 -6.79
CA LEU A 61 13.19 -6.76 -7.62
C LEU A 61 14.57 -6.98 -6.97
N GLY A 62 14.72 -7.99 -6.12
CA GLY A 62 15.98 -8.35 -5.51
C GLY A 62 16.16 -7.79 -4.09
N PRO A 63 17.41 -7.79 -3.58
CA PRO A 63 17.69 -7.54 -2.17
C PRO A 63 17.68 -6.05 -1.77
N TRP A 64 17.54 -5.16 -2.71
CA TRP A 64 17.87 -3.75 -2.58
C TRP A 64 17.00 -3.00 -1.55
N MET A 65 15.70 -3.28 -1.54
CA MET A 65 14.77 -2.72 -0.57
C MET A 65 15.09 -3.22 0.85
N ALA A 66 15.34 -4.52 0.99
CA ALA A 66 15.71 -5.12 2.28
C ALA A 66 17.02 -4.56 2.84
N ASP A 67 18.04 -4.40 1.97
CA ASP A 67 19.33 -3.81 2.36
C ASP A 67 19.18 -2.34 2.82
N ALA A 68 18.33 -1.58 2.15
CA ALA A 68 18.05 -0.19 2.51
C ALA A 68 17.33 -0.10 3.86
N ILE A 69 16.25 -0.87 4.03
CA ILE A 69 15.46 -0.90 5.26
C ILE A 69 16.32 -1.38 6.45
N TRP A 70 17.07 -2.46 6.29
CA TRP A 70 17.95 -2.97 7.36
C TRP A 70 18.95 -1.93 7.81
N SER A 71 19.64 -1.29 6.86
CA SER A 71 20.65 -0.28 7.20
C SER A 71 20.05 0.94 7.88
N TRP A 72 18.91 1.40 7.38
CA TRP A 72 18.20 2.55 7.89
C TRP A 72 17.61 2.32 9.29
N ALA A 73 17.05 1.14 9.55
CA ALA A 73 16.31 0.85 10.78
C ALA A 73 17.18 0.51 11.99
N GLN A 74 18.53 0.49 11.88
CA GLN A 74 19.45 0.16 12.97
C GLN A 74 19.20 0.95 14.27
N PRO A 75 18.84 2.25 14.25
CA PRO A 75 18.54 3.01 15.46
C PRO A 75 17.36 2.48 16.29
N LEU A 76 16.50 1.65 15.70
CA LEU A 76 15.36 1.00 16.39
C LEU A 76 15.73 -0.31 17.08
N SER A 77 16.98 -0.77 16.96
CA SER A 77 17.42 -2.02 17.58
C SER A 77 17.53 -1.86 19.10
N VAL A 78 16.85 -2.72 19.85
CA VAL A 78 16.84 -2.69 21.30
C VAL A 78 17.97 -3.60 21.84
N PRO A 79 18.84 -3.09 22.75
CA PRO A 79 19.83 -3.93 23.41
C PRO A 79 19.16 -5.09 24.16
N SER A 80 19.71 -6.28 24.04
CA SER A 80 19.25 -7.44 24.83
C SER A 80 19.50 -7.24 26.31
N THR A 81 18.48 -7.34 27.17
CA THR A 81 18.54 -7.14 28.60
C THR A 81 19.00 -8.39 29.39
N GLY A 82 19.42 -9.48 28.71
CA GLY A 82 19.82 -10.74 29.33
C GLY A 82 21.28 -10.75 29.84
N LEU A 83 21.57 -11.62 30.84
CA LEU A 83 22.91 -11.93 31.33
C LEU A 83 23.74 -12.67 30.26
N GLY A 84 24.22 -11.93 29.30
CA GLY A 84 25.04 -12.38 28.18
C GLY A 84 24.92 -11.34 27.06
N ARG A 85 26.05 -10.98 26.43
CA ARG A 85 26.07 -10.05 25.29
C ARG A 85 25.34 -10.66 24.09
N GLN A 86 24.01 -10.71 24.12
CA GLN A 86 23.27 -10.95 22.90
C GLN A 86 23.23 -9.65 22.08
N PRO A 87 23.36 -9.73 20.75
CA PRO A 87 23.28 -8.56 19.91
C PRO A 87 21.90 -7.86 20.05
N ALA A 88 21.89 -6.55 19.89
CA ALA A 88 20.65 -5.81 19.81
C ALA A 88 19.77 -6.40 18.72
N ARG A 89 18.46 -6.50 18.98
CA ARG A 89 17.49 -7.07 18.04
C ARG A 89 16.55 -6.00 17.53
N LEU A 90 16.29 -6.03 16.24
CA LEU A 90 15.25 -5.23 15.62
C LEU A 90 13.97 -6.07 15.54
N ARG A 91 12.90 -5.61 16.18
CA ARG A 91 11.58 -6.20 15.95
C ARG A 91 10.95 -5.57 14.73
N ILE A 92 10.52 -6.42 13.80
CA ILE A 92 9.82 -6.00 12.58
C ILE A 92 8.44 -6.65 12.56
N ARG A 93 7.42 -5.84 12.27
CA ARG A 93 6.05 -6.28 11.99
C ARG A 93 5.69 -5.86 10.58
N GLU A 94 5.40 -6.82 9.72
CA GLU A 94 5.03 -6.58 8.31
C GLU A 94 3.55 -6.84 8.10
N PHE A 95 2.86 -5.90 7.46
CA PHE A 95 1.50 -6.06 6.96
C PHE A 95 1.54 -6.42 5.50
N GLY A 96 0.67 -7.36 5.09
CA GLY A 96 0.50 -7.69 3.67
C GLY A 96 1.79 -8.14 3.01
N GLY A 97 2.56 -9.02 3.66
CA GLY A 97 3.90 -9.45 3.19
C GLY A 97 3.91 -10.19 1.84
N GLY A 98 2.77 -10.25 1.13
CA GLY A 98 2.65 -10.92 -0.16
C GLY A 98 3.20 -12.34 -0.11
N ARG A 99 4.13 -12.67 -0.99
CA ARG A 99 4.82 -13.98 -1.01
C ARG A 99 5.89 -14.13 0.09
N GLY A 100 6.19 -13.08 0.87
CA GLY A 100 7.26 -13.07 1.86
C GLY A 100 8.64 -12.72 1.28
N ASP A 101 8.70 -12.05 0.13
CA ASP A 101 9.97 -11.69 -0.52
C ASP A 101 10.79 -10.72 0.32
N LEU A 102 10.17 -9.66 0.89
CA LEU A 102 10.86 -8.71 1.76
C LEU A 102 11.39 -9.38 3.03
N ALA A 103 10.54 -10.15 3.70
CA ALA A 103 10.94 -10.91 4.90
C ALA A 103 12.10 -11.85 4.61
N ALA A 104 12.04 -12.61 3.51
CA ALA A 104 13.08 -13.55 3.13
C ALA A 104 14.42 -12.83 2.85
N GLU A 105 14.40 -11.69 2.14
CA GLU A 105 15.61 -10.92 1.87
C GLU A 105 16.18 -10.26 3.14
N LEU A 106 15.33 -9.71 4.02
CA LEU A 106 15.76 -9.19 5.31
C LEU A 106 16.44 -10.28 6.14
N MET A 107 15.82 -11.46 6.25
CA MET A 107 16.37 -12.57 7.04
C MET A 107 17.68 -13.15 6.46
N ARG A 108 17.86 -13.15 5.14
CA ARG A 108 19.11 -13.63 4.50
C ARG A 108 20.28 -12.67 4.70
N ARG A 109 19.98 -11.36 4.78
CA ARG A 109 20.99 -10.30 4.75
C ARG A 109 21.40 -9.78 6.10
N THR A 110 20.70 -10.21 7.13
CA THR A 110 20.96 -9.80 8.50
C THR A 110 21.69 -10.90 9.27
N PRO A 111 22.52 -10.55 10.28
CA PRO A 111 23.11 -11.54 11.16
C PRO A 111 22.04 -12.43 11.79
N ALA A 112 22.32 -13.71 11.94
CA ALA A 112 21.38 -14.65 12.54
C ALA A 112 20.94 -14.17 13.93
N GLY A 113 19.62 -14.08 14.13
CA GLY A 113 19.01 -13.63 15.38
C GLY A 113 19.00 -12.11 15.59
N ALA A 114 19.40 -11.31 14.59
CA ALA A 114 19.34 -9.85 14.68
C ALA A 114 17.92 -9.28 14.46
N ILE A 115 17.03 -10.05 13.83
CA ILE A 115 15.63 -9.68 13.62
C ILE A 115 14.71 -10.64 14.35
N ASP A 116 13.68 -10.07 14.99
CA ASP A 116 12.49 -10.76 15.49
C ASP A 116 11.32 -10.35 14.56
N PHE A 117 10.91 -11.27 13.68
CA PHE A 117 10.01 -10.95 12.58
C PHE A 117 8.60 -11.47 12.84
N GLU A 118 7.61 -10.59 12.66
CA GLU A 118 6.20 -10.90 12.73
C GLU A 118 5.49 -10.49 11.42
N MET A 119 4.69 -11.38 10.86
CA MET A 119 3.85 -11.11 9.71
C MET A 119 2.39 -11.08 10.13
N LEU A 120 1.66 -10.02 9.75
CA LEU A 120 0.21 -9.98 9.79
C LEU A 120 -0.33 -10.35 8.41
N GLU A 121 -0.86 -11.56 8.34
CA GLU A 121 -1.44 -12.10 7.11
C GLU A 121 -2.72 -12.87 7.42
N THR A 122 -3.79 -12.55 6.73
CA THR A 122 -5.10 -13.18 6.93
C THR A 122 -5.37 -14.33 5.97
N SER A 123 -4.72 -14.31 4.80
CA SER A 123 -4.83 -15.35 3.79
C SER A 123 -4.01 -16.59 4.16
N ALA A 124 -4.66 -17.75 4.28
CA ALA A 124 -3.99 -19.01 4.58
C ALA A 124 -3.02 -19.44 3.47
N ASP A 125 -3.37 -19.15 2.23
CA ASP A 125 -2.57 -19.49 1.05
C ASP A 125 -1.30 -18.65 1.00
N LEU A 126 -1.43 -17.33 1.25
CA LEU A 126 -0.26 -16.44 1.35
C LEU A 126 0.63 -16.82 2.54
N GLN A 127 0.05 -17.15 3.70
CA GLN A 127 0.83 -17.67 4.84
C GLN A 127 1.63 -18.93 4.46
N GLN A 128 1.04 -19.84 3.68
CA GLN A 128 1.74 -21.04 3.23
C GLN A 128 2.93 -20.68 2.33
N MET A 129 2.72 -19.82 1.35
CA MET A 129 3.79 -19.33 0.46
C MET A 129 4.90 -18.62 1.24
N GLN A 130 4.54 -17.77 2.21
CA GLN A 130 5.49 -17.09 3.08
C GLN A 130 6.33 -18.08 3.89
N ARG A 131 5.72 -19.14 4.45
CA ARG A 131 6.45 -20.22 5.15
C ARG A 131 7.42 -20.96 4.25
N GLU A 132 7.01 -21.28 3.04
CA GLU A 132 7.88 -21.92 2.04
C GLU A 132 9.06 -21.01 1.66
N ARG A 133 8.76 -19.72 1.39
CA ARG A 133 9.75 -18.73 0.98
C ARG A 133 10.79 -18.42 2.05
N THR A 134 10.39 -18.44 3.32
CA THR A 134 11.26 -18.13 4.47
C THR A 134 11.78 -19.36 5.19
N HIS A 135 11.52 -20.55 4.67
CA HIS A 135 11.96 -21.81 5.27
C HIS A 135 13.48 -21.83 5.49
N GLY A 136 13.90 -22.15 6.71
CA GLY A 136 15.32 -22.24 7.08
C GLY A 136 16.03 -20.91 7.31
N LEU A 137 15.37 -19.76 7.16
CA LEU A 137 15.99 -18.44 7.31
C LEU A 137 15.95 -17.88 8.74
N GLY A 138 15.15 -18.48 9.62
CA GLY A 138 14.98 -18.04 11.00
C GLY A 138 13.53 -18.19 11.47
N ALA A 139 13.26 -17.71 12.69
CA ALA A 139 11.91 -17.77 13.26
C ALA A 139 11.09 -16.55 12.80
N ILE A 140 9.97 -16.82 12.15
CA ILE A 140 8.96 -15.81 11.80
C ILE A 140 7.66 -16.21 12.51
N ARG A 141 7.02 -15.24 13.14
CA ARG A 141 5.71 -15.42 13.77
C ARG A 141 4.62 -14.89 12.82
N TRP A 142 3.58 -15.68 12.60
CA TRP A 142 2.37 -15.24 11.89
C TRP A 142 1.31 -14.87 12.91
N ALA A 143 0.93 -13.58 12.95
CA ALA A 143 -0.12 -13.06 13.80
C ALA A 143 -1.40 -12.85 12.99
N ARG A 144 -2.55 -13.07 13.62
CA ARG A 144 -3.88 -12.82 13.03
C ARG A 144 -4.50 -11.51 13.50
N GLN A 145 -3.97 -10.94 14.55
CA GLN A 145 -4.43 -9.69 15.15
C GLN A 145 -3.25 -8.92 15.72
N LEU A 146 -3.43 -7.63 15.88
CA LEU A 146 -2.47 -6.74 16.53
C LEU A 146 -2.51 -6.97 18.05
N GLU A 147 -1.37 -7.32 18.62
CA GLU A 147 -1.19 -7.39 20.07
C GLU A 147 -0.55 -6.09 20.58
N PRO A 148 -1.01 -5.54 21.73
CA PRO A 148 -0.41 -4.36 22.34
C PRO A 148 1.06 -4.57 22.77
N GLY A 149 1.77 -3.48 23.00
CA GLY A 149 3.15 -3.54 23.53
C GLY A 149 4.21 -3.74 22.45
N PHE A 150 3.91 -3.47 21.19
CA PHE A 150 4.90 -3.56 20.13
C PHE A 150 5.91 -2.41 20.22
N GLN A 151 7.19 -2.76 20.18
CA GLN A 151 8.31 -1.81 20.10
C GLN A 151 9.21 -2.21 18.94
N GLY A 152 9.41 -1.31 17.95
CA GLY A 152 10.21 -1.61 16.78
C GLY A 152 9.73 -0.95 15.50
N LEU A 153 9.91 -1.64 14.38
CA LEU A 153 9.54 -1.17 13.04
C LEU A 153 8.31 -1.90 12.52
N VAL A 154 7.30 -1.15 12.12
CA VAL A 154 6.19 -1.66 11.32
C VAL A 154 6.43 -1.30 9.85
N ILE A 155 6.20 -2.26 8.95
CA ILE A 155 6.30 -2.05 7.50
C ILE A 155 4.95 -2.39 6.87
N ALA A 156 4.47 -1.50 6.01
CA ALA A 156 3.36 -1.76 5.10
C ALA A 156 3.78 -1.32 3.69
N ASN A 157 4.03 -2.29 2.82
CA ASN A 157 4.43 -2.06 1.44
C ASN A 157 3.30 -2.53 0.52
N GLU A 158 2.75 -1.61 -0.28
CA GLU A 158 1.62 -1.89 -1.17
C GLU A 158 0.44 -2.51 -0.40
N VAL A 159 -0.03 -1.79 0.62
CA VAL A 159 -1.15 -2.19 1.49
C VAL A 159 -2.27 -1.16 1.44
N LEU A 160 -1.91 0.14 1.37
CA LEU A 160 -2.87 1.22 1.42
C LEU A 160 -3.64 1.38 0.10
N ASP A 161 -3.00 1.10 -1.02
CA ASP A 161 -3.57 1.15 -2.38
C ASP A 161 -4.70 0.13 -2.59
N ALA A 162 -4.62 -1.00 -1.89
CA ALA A 162 -5.62 -2.06 -1.90
C ALA A 162 -6.73 -1.87 -0.83
N MET A 163 -6.64 -0.85 0.02
CA MET A 163 -7.72 -0.53 0.95
C MET A 163 -8.95 -0.01 0.20
N PRO A 164 -10.16 -0.48 0.54
CA PRO A 164 -11.37 -0.09 -0.17
C PRO A 164 -11.58 1.42 -0.20
N VAL A 165 -11.98 1.94 -1.36
CA VAL A 165 -12.20 3.36 -1.59
C VAL A 165 -13.61 3.66 -2.05
N LYS A 166 -14.18 4.77 -1.58
CA LYS A 166 -15.38 5.38 -2.16
C LYS A 166 -14.99 6.22 -3.36
N CYS A 167 -15.68 6.05 -4.47
CA CYS A 167 -15.52 6.87 -5.65
C CYS A 167 -16.51 8.03 -5.61
N PHE A 168 -16.03 9.25 -5.75
CA PHE A 168 -16.87 10.45 -5.73
C PHE A 168 -16.83 11.22 -7.05
N GLU A 169 -17.84 12.06 -7.25
CA GLU A 169 -17.90 13.07 -8.31
C GLU A 169 -18.33 14.40 -7.69
N TRP A 170 -17.50 15.42 -7.88
CA TRP A 170 -17.75 16.78 -7.44
C TRP A 170 -18.69 17.49 -8.42
N MET A 171 -19.83 17.95 -7.94
CA MET A 171 -20.86 18.62 -8.74
C MET A 171 -20.91 20.14 -8.48
N GLY A 172 -19.83 20.71 -7.96
CA GLY A 172 -19.81 22.13 -7.59
C GLY A 172 -20.86 22.44 -6.51
N PRO A 173 -21.67 23.48 -6.70
CA PRO A 173 -22.71 23.87 -5.73
C PRO A 173 -23.80 22.83 -5.51
N GLU A 174 -23.96 21.89 -6.43
CA GLU A 174 -24.95 20.78 -6.32
C GLU A 174 -24.47 19.67 -5.34
N GLY A 175 -23.24 19.77 -4.82
CA GLY A 175 -22.70 18.86 -3.81
C GLY A 175 -21.86 17.74 -4.40
N VAL A 176 -21.98 16.55 -3.84
CA VAL A 176 -21.15 15.37 -4.16
C VAL A 176 -22.04 14.19 -4.53
N ARG A 177 -21.67 13.48 -5.57
CA ARG A 177 -22.23 12.16 -5.87
C ARG A 177 -21.25 11.08 -5.48
N GLU A 178 -21.75 9.97 -4.98
CA GLU A 178 -21.02 8.74 -4.74
C GLU A 178 -21.28 7.75 -5.89
N TRP A 179 -20.21 7.27 -6.51
CA TRP A 179 -20.27 6.22 -7.52
C TRP A 179 -20.11 4.86 -6.85
N GLY A 180 -21.04 3.98 -7.14
CA GLY A 180 -21.05 2.60 -6.66
C GLY A 180 -21.52 1.65 -7.74
N VAL A 181 -21.96 0.48 -7.32
CA VAL A 181 -22.29 -0.65 -8.18
C VAL A 181 -23.77 -1.02 -8.04
N ALA A 182 -24.44 -1.12 -9.16
CA ALA A 182 -25.82 -1.59 -9.29
C ALA A 182 -25.89 -2.76 -10.28
N LEU A 183 -27.06 -3.37 -10.39
CA LEU A 183 -27.35 -4.43 -11.37
C LEU A 183 -27.99 -3.84 -12.62
N ALA A 184 -27.62 -4.35 -13.77
CA ALA A 184 -28.36 -4.10 -14.98
C ALA A 184 -29.79 -4.65 -14.87
N ASP A 185 -30.77 -3.89 -15.39
CA ASP A 185 -32.14 -4.39 -15.48
C ASP A 185 -32.18 -5.74 -16.20
N ALA A 186 -32.86 -6.72 -15.59
CA ALA A 186 -32.95 -8.10 -16.12
C ALA A 186 -33.49 -8.18 -17.56
N HIS A 187 -34.17 -7.13 -18.05
CA HIS A 187 -34.68 -7.03 -19.41
C HIS A 187 -33.66 -6.58 -20.46
N ARG A 188 -32.46 -6.12 -20.04
CA ARG A 188 -31.34 -5.71 -20.93
C ARG A 188 -30.25 -6.77 -21.05
N ALA A 189 -30.23 -7.79 -20.21
CA ALA A 189 -29.22 -8.85 -20.26
C ALA A 189 -29.58 -9.86 -21.37
N ALA A 190 -28.94 -9.76 -22.52
CA ALA A 190 -29.18 -10.63 -23.67
C ALA A 190 -28.83 -12.13 -23.38
N ASP A 191 -28.12 -12.43 -22.27
CA ASP A 191 -27.56 -13.75 -21.97
C ASP A 191 -27.87 -14.29 -20.55
N ASN A 192 -28.90 -13.82 -19.84
CA ASN A 192 -29.17 -14.22 -18.45
C ASN A 192 -27.98 -14.03 -17.48
N ARG A 193 -27.00 -13.18 -17.78
CA ARG A 193 -25.91 -12.83 -16.91
C ARG A 193 -26.25 -11.52 -16.22
N HIS A 194 -26.19 -11.50 -14.90
CA HIS A 194 -26.24 -10.25 -14.15
C HIS A 194 -24.96 -9.47 -14.47
N GLU A 195 -25.11 -8.29 -14.99
CA GLU A 195 -23.99 -7.38 -15.28
C GLU A 195 -23.95 -6.31 -14.21
N PHE A 196 -22.80 -6.12 -13.60
CA PHE A 196 -22.53 -5.02 -12.67
C PHE A 196 -22.36 -3.73 -13.47
N LEU A 197 -23.05 -2.68 -13.05
CA LEU A 197 -22.99 -1.36 -13.68
C LEU A 197 -22.58 -0.30 -12.67
N TRP A 198 -21.87 0.70 -13.14
CA TRP A 198 -21.65 1.92 -12.38
C TRP A 198 -22.94 2.72 -12.27
N ALA A 199 -23.27 3.11 -11.03
CA ALA A 199 -24.42 3.97 -10.76
C ALA A 199 -24.06 5.00 -9.68
N ALA A 200 -24.49 6.24 -9.86
CA ALA A 200 -24.24 7.31 -8.92
C ALA A 200 -25.47 7.61 -8.07
N GLN A 201 -25.25 7.89 -6.78
CA GLN A 201 -26.26 8.39 -5.85
C GLN A 201 -25.75 9.65 -5.15
N PRO A 202 -26.61 10.46 -4.50
CA PRO A 202 -26.15 11.52 -3.62
C PRO A 202 -25.24 10.93 -2.53
N ALA A 203 -24.07 11.55 -2.30
CA ALA A 203 -23.13 11.05 -1.30
C ALA A 203 -23.67 11.19 0.11
N GLY A 204 -23.37 10.21 0.96
CA GLY A 204 -23.61 10.31 2.40
C GLY A 204 -22.76 11.44 3.04
N HIS A 205 -23.21 11.96 4.21
CA HIS A 205 -22.60 13.12 4.86
C HIS A 205 -21.08 12.99 5.03
N LEU A 206 -20.59 11.85 5.47
CA LEU A 206 -19.16 11.64 5.72
C LEU A 206 -18.32 11.85 4.45
N LEU A 207 -18.73 11.27 3.32
CA LEU A 207 -18.04 11.45 2.05
C LEU A 207 -18.22 12.88 1.53
N ALA A 208 -19.43 13.43 1.61
CA ALA A 208 -19.73 14.79 1.14
C ALA A 208 -18.89 15.83 1.87
N ASP A 209 -18.77 15.74 3.20
CA ASP A 209 -17.96 16.65 4.01
C ASP A 209 -16.47 16.52 3.70
N ALA A 210 -15.96 15.29 3.60
CA ALA A 210 -14.55 15.05 3.26
C ALA A 210 -14.18 15.62 1.89
N VAL A 211 -15.05 15.42 0.88
CA VAL A 211 -14.83 15.93 -0.48
C VAL A 211 -14.97 17.45 -0.53
N ALA A 212 -15.93 18.04 0.19
CA ALA A 212 -16.09 19.50 0.24
C ALA A 212 -14.87 20.21 0.84
N VAL A 213 -14.31 19.68 1.94
CA VAL A 213 -13.07 20.18 2.54
C VAL A 213 -11.92 20.08 1.54
N ARG A 214 -11.79 18.96 0.85
CA ARG A 214 -10.75 18.72 -0.14
C ARG A 214 -10.89 19.66 -1.35
N ALA A 215 -12.11 19.87 -1.87
CA ALA A 215 -12.39 20.80 -2.96
C ALA A 215 -12.07 22.26 -2.58
N ALA A 216 -12.42 22.67 -1.35
CA ALA A 216 -12.10 23.99 -0.84
C ALA A 216 -10.59 24.23 -0.72
N ALA A 217 -9.85 23.24 -0.23
CA ALA A 217 -8.39 23.29 -0.16
C ALA A 217 -7.75 23.35 -1.55
N ALA A 218 -8.22 22.56 -2.51
CA ALA A 218 -7.78 22.64 -3.89
C ALA A 218 -8.02 24.02 -4.51
N ALA A 219 -9.20 24.59 -4.30
CA ALA A 219 -9.51 25.95 -4.76
C ALA A 219 -8.63 27.01 -4.13
N ALA A 220 -8.32 26.91 -2.83
CA ALA A 220 -7.41 27.81 -2.12
C ALA A 220 -5.99 27.79 -2.69
N ARG A 221 -5.55 26.65 -3.24
CA ARG A 221 -4.26 26.50 -3.95
C ARG A 221 -4.31 26.96 -5.42
N GLY A 222 -5.44 27.47 -5.91
CA GLY A 222 -5.63 27.82 -7.32
C GLY A 222 -5.85 26.59 -8.24
N GLN A 223 -6.23 25.46 -7.67
CA GLN A 223 -6.49 24.18 -8.34
C GLN A 223 -7.98 23.80 -8.24
N ALA A 224 -8.88 24.78 -8.35
CA ALA A 224 -10.32 24.55 -8.25
C ALA A 224 -10.77 23.45 -9.24
N TRP A 225 -11.63 22.55 -8.75
CA TRP A 225 -12.19 21.48 -9.57
C TRP A 225 -13.40 21.98 -10.37
N ASP A 226 -13.46 21.56 -11.61
CA ASP A 226 -14.66 21.72 -12.43
C ASP A 226 -15.75 20.72 -11.98
N CYS A 227 -17.00 21.04 -12.35
CA CYS A 227 -18.12 20.10 -12.18
C CYS A 227 -17.85 18.82 -12.98
N GLY A 228 -18.03 17.66 -12.35
CA GLY A 228 -17.70 16.36 -12.92
C GLY A 228 -16.30 15.84 -12.57
N TYR A 229 -15.51 16.57 -11.76
CA TYR A 229 -14.26 16.06 -11.22
C TYR A 229 -14.50 14.81 -10.38
N ARG A 230 -13.74 13.74 -10.63
CA ARG A 230 -13.84 12.45 -9.95
C ARG A 230 -12.57 12.15 -9.20
N GLY A 231 -12.73 11.41 -8.10
CA GLY A 231 -11.62 10.95 -7.28
C GLY A 231 -12.05 9.85 -6.31
N GLU A 232 -11.11 9.44 -5.50
CA GLU A 232 -11.28 8.41 -4.49
C GLU A 232 -11.04 8.97 -3.08
N TRP A 233 -11.70 8.35 -2.11
CA TRP A 233 -11.50 8.58 -0.68
C TRP A 233 -11.65 7.26 0.08
N SER A 234 -10.69 6.92 0.95
CA SER A 234 -10.75 5.72 1.78
C SER A 234 -11.21 6.03 3.20
N PRO A 235 -12.31 5.44 3.66
CA PRO A 235 -12.74 5.55 5.06
C PRO A 235 -11.91 4.69 6.02
N TRP A 236 -10.96 3.89 5.50
CA TRP A 236 -10.25 2.86 6.26
C TRP A 236 -8.91 3.32 6.84
N PHE A 237 -8.30 4.39 6.33
CA PHE A 237 -7.00 4.84 6.82
C PHE A 237 -7.03 5.20 8.32
N GLY A 238 -8.02 5.97 8.76
CA GLY A 238 -8.15 6.37 10.16
C GLY A 238 -8.30 5.16 11.11
N PRO A 239 -9.30 4.29 10.94
CA PRO A 239 -9.47 3.10 11.78
C PRO A 239 -8.27 2.16 11.79
N TRP A 240 -7.61 1.96 10.64
CA TRP A 240 -6.41 1.13 10.55
C TRP A 240 -5.24 1.75 11.32
N LEU A 241 -4.98 3.05 11.13
CA LEU A 241 -3.94 3.79 11.85
C LEU A 241 -4.22 3.82 13.36
N GLN A 242 -5.47 3.95 13.79
CA GLN A 242 -5.87 3.88 15.19
C GLN A 242 -5.49 2.52 15.79
N SER A 243 -5.87 1.43 15.13
CA SER A 243 -5.55 0.07 15.57
C SER A 243 -4.04 -0.15 15.66
N LEU A 244 -3.30 0.38 14.68
CA LEU A 244 -1.85 0.32 14.66
C LEU A 244 -1.23 1.11 15.81
N PHE A 245 -1.69 2.35 16.04
CA PHE A 245 -1.22 3.22 17.11
C PHE A 245 -1.44 2.57 18.49
N GLU A 246 -2.62 2.00 18.73
CA GLU A 246 -2.95 1.32 19.98
C GLU A 246 -2.09 0.07 20.23
N SER A 247 -1.66 -0.60 19.18
CA SER A 247 -0.81 -1.80 19.30
C SER A 247 0.66 -1.49 19.60
N MET A 248 1.10 -0.26 19.34
CA MET A 248 2.50 0.15 19.50
C MET A 248 2.73 0.92 20.81
N ASP A 249 3.83 0.65 21.49
CA ASP A 249 4.33 1.50 22.57
C ASP A 249 5.33 2.54 22.04
N VAL A 250 6.35 2.08 21.32
CA VAL A 250 7.44 2.92 20.80
C VAL A 250 7.92 2.37 19.47
N GLY A 251 8.19 3.24 18.51
CA GLY A 251 8.80 2.81 17.25
C GLY A 251 8.47 3.65 16.04
N ALA A 252 8.67 3.05 14.88
CA ALA A 252 8.44 3.67 13.58
C ALA A 252 7.50 2.82 12.72
N VAL A 253 6.75 3.48 11.85
CA VAL A 253 5.93 2.88 10.80
C VAL A 253 6.44 3.38 9.46
N LEU A 254 6.84 2.48 8.59
CA LEU A 254 7.31 2.76 7.25
C LEU A 254 6.21 2.32 6.26
N LEU A 255 5.53 3.30 5.68
CA LEU A 255 4.51 3.10 4.66
C LEU A 255 5.12 3.35 3.29
N ILE A 256 5.09 2.34 2.42
CA ILE A 256 5.65 2.41 1.07
C ILE A 256 4.52 2.07 0.11
N ASP A 257 4.13 3.03 -0.71
CA ASP A 257 3.01 2.84 -1.62
C ASP A 257 3.07 3.83 -2.78
N TYR A 258 2.29 3.58 -3.84
CA TYR A 258 2.16 4.54 -4.92
C TYR A 258 1.00 5.49 -4.69
N GLY A 259 1.27 6.76 -4.93
CA GLY A 259 0.32 7.84 -4.68
C GLY A 259 1.00 9.20 -4.57
N PHE A 260 0.24 10.15 -4.08
CA PHE A 260 0.64 11.56 -4.09
C PHE A 260 0.19 12.29 -2.83
N ALA A 261 0.85 13.42 -2.55
CA ALA A 261 0.26 14.46 -1.72
C ALA A 261 -0.87 15.17 -2.50
N ARG A 262 -1.85 15.75 -1.80
CA ARG A 262 -3.03 16.39 -2.43
C ARG A 262 -2.70 17.43 -3.50
N PRO A 263 -1.66 18.28 -3.39
CA PRO A 263 -1.34 19.21 -4.48
C PRO A 263 -1.11 18.54 -5.84
N GLU A 264 -0.62 17.31 -5.84
CA GLU A 264 -0.42 16.51 -7.05
C GLU A 264 -1.65 15.62 -7.35
N LEU A 265 -2.25 15.01 -6.32
CA LEU A 265 -3.39 14.12 -6.47
C LEU A 265 -4.63 14.86 -6.95
N ASP A 266 -4.89 16.03 -6.37
CA ASP A 266 -6.07 16.87 -6.62
C ASP A 266 -5.91 17.80 -7.83
N HIS A 267 -4.83 17.65 -8.58
CA HIS A 267 -4.60 18.51 -9.74
C HIS A 267 -5.78 18.39 -10.73
N PRO A 268 -6.35 19.53 -11.23
CA PRO A 268 -7.52 19.51 -12.13
C PRO A 268 -7.37 18.62 -13.36
N GLY A 269 -6.15 18.41 -13.83
CA GLY A 269 -5.85 17.49 -14.93
C GLY A 269 -5.99 16.00 -14.59
N ARG A 270 -6.27 15.62 -13.33
CA ARG A 270 -6.55 14.24 -12.88
C ARG A 270 -8.05 14.03 -12.61
N CYS A 271 -8.88 14.55 -13.46
CA CYS A 271 -10.33 14.65 -13.26
C CYS A 271 -11.10 13.32 -13.34
N ASP A 272 -10.46 12.22 -13.68
CA ASP A 272 -11.10 10.90 -13.81
C ASP A 272 -10.82 9.94 -12.63
N GLY A 273 -10.08 10.41 -11.62
CA GLY A 273 -9.62 9.59 -10.49
C GLY A 273 -8.40 8.73 -10.86
N THR A 274 -8.07 7.79 -9.98
CA THR A 274 -6.86 6.97 -10.08
C THR A 274 -7.11 5.47 -10.00
N ILE A 275 -8.35 5.07 -9.73
CA ILE A 275 -8.71 3.66 -9.61
C ILE A 275 -8.42 2.89 -10.89
N CYS A 276 -7.76 1.76 -10.74
CA CYS A 276 -7.46 0.86 -11.85
C CYS A 276 -7.53 -0.61 -11.41
N ALA A 277 -7.48 -1.51 -12.37
CA ALA A 277 -7.31 -2.92 -12.11
C ALA A 277 -5.99 -3.43 -12.71
N HIS A 278 -5.45 -4.49 -12.12
CA HIS A 278 -4.33 -5.23 -12.67
C HIS A 278 -4.75 -6.67 -12.97
N TYR A 279 -4.50 -7.10 -14.20
CA TYR A 279 -4.81 -8.45 -14.65
C TYR A 279 -3.82 -8.91 -15.70
N GLN A 280 -3.13 -10.02 -15.47
CA GLN A 280 -2.15 -10.60 -16.39
C GLN A 280 -1.09 -9.60 -16.87
N HIS A 281 -0.45 -8.88 -15.95
CA HIS A 281 0.56 -7.83 -16.19
C HIS A 281 0.04 -6.64 -17.01
N ARG A 282 -1.26 -6.41 -17.03
CA ARG A 282 -1.86 -5.27 -17.72
C ARG A 282 -2.63 -4.42 -16.73
N ARG A 283 -2.34 -3.15 -16.75
CA ARG A 283 -3.15 -2.14 -16.09
C ARG A 283 -4.40 -1.87 -16.93
N ILE A 284 -5.54 -1.79 -16.27
CA ILE A 284 -6.85 -1.57 -16.86
C ILE A 284 -7.44 -0.33 -16.19
N ASP A 285 -7.60 0.74 -16.97
CA ASP A 285 -8.15 2.02 -16.50
C ASP A 285 -9.61 2.23 -16.94
N ALA A 286 -10.12 1.39 -17.85
CA ALA A 286 -11.49 1.50 -18.33
C ALA A 286 -12.49 1.12 -17.23
N ARG A 287 -13.30 2.07 -16.78
CA ARG A 287 -14.21 1.92 -15.63
C ARG A 287 -15.13 0.69 -15.74
N GLU A 288 -15.67 0.42 -16.92
CA GLU A 288 -16.57 -0.72 -17.16
C GLU A 288 -15.85 -2.07 -16.94
N GLU A 289 -14.53 -2.11 -17.19
CA GLU A 289 -13.73 -3.32 -17.01
C GLU A 289 -13.41 -3.58 -15.53
N LEU A 290 -13.43 -2.55 -14.65
CA LEU A 290 -13.15 -2.71 -13.23
C LEU A 290 -14.21 -3.56 -12.52
N LEU A 291 -15.44 -3.58 -13.02
CA LEU A 291 -16.53 -4.36 -12.45
C LEU A 291 -16.61 -5.80 -13.01
N ARG A 292 -15.77 -6.08 -13.99
CA ARG A 292 -15.69 -7.41 -14.60
C ARG A 292 -14.76 -8.34 -13.88
N ARG A 293 -14.44 -9.43 -14.05
CA ARG A 293 -13.38 -10.31 -13.48
C ARG A 293 -13.27 -10.26 -11.96
N VAL A 294 -14.41 -10.21 -11.27
CA VAL A 294 -14.47 -10.14 -9.82
C VAL A 294 -13.72 -11.30 -9.17
N GLY A 295 -12.82 -10.99 -8.25
CA GLY A 295 -11.99 -11.97 -7.53
C GLY A 295 -10.81 -12.55 -8.32
N ILE A 296 -10.59 -12.11 -9.57
CA ILE A 296 -9.47 -12.55 -10.40
C ILE A 296 -8.64 -11.40 -11.02
N GLN A 297 -8.99 -10.17 -10.72
CA GLN A 297 -8.18 -8.98 -10.98
C GLN A 297 -7.95 -8.23 -9.69
N ASP A 298 -6.80 -7.58 -9.56
CA ASP A 298 -6.53 -6.64 -8.49
C ASP A 298 -7.25 -5.32 -8.75
N LEU A 299 -7.71 -4.67 -7.68
CA LEU A 299 -8.33 -3.35 -7.74
C LEU A 299 -7.54 -2.44 -6.80
N THR A 300 -7.02 -1.35 -7.33
CA THR A 300 -6.16 -0.45 -6.57
C THR A 300 -6.48 1.01 -6.87
N ALA A 301 -6.18 1.88 -5.92
CA ALA A 301 -6.27 3.33 -6.09
C ALA A 301 -4.99 3.99 -5.57
N HIS A 302 -4.58 5.11 -6.16
CA HIS A 302 -3.45 5.86 -5.64
C HIS A 302 -3.72 6.37 -4.23
N VAL A 303 -2.74 6.21 -3.34
CA VAL A 303 -2.84 6.62 -1.95
C VAL A 303 -2.83 8.16 -1.85
N ASP A 304 -3.81 8.72 -1.16
CA ASP A 304 -3.79 10.10 -0.68
C ASP A 304 -2.91 10.18 0.57
N PHE A 305 -1.61 10.44 0.37
CA PHE A 305 -0.67 10.55 1.49
C PHE A 305 -0.95 11.74 2.41
N THR A 306 -1.62 12.79 1.93
CA THR A 306 -2.09 13.87 2.79
C THR A 306 -3.17 13.37 3.75
N GLU A 307 -4.14 12.60 3.28
CA GLU A 307 -5.15 11.97 4.14
C GLU A 307 -4.51 11.04 5.16
N VAL A 308 -3.62 10.15 4.72
CA VAL A 308 -2.90 9.22 5.63
C VAL A 308 -2.15 9.99 6.71
N ALA A 309 -1.43 11.06 6.36
CA ALA A 309 -0.68 11.88 7.31
C ALA A 309 -1.59 12.63 8.29
N GLN A 310 -2.72 13.16 7.81
CA GLN A 310 -3.71 13.84 8.64
C GLN A 310 -4.34 12.86 9.64
N GLN A 311 -4.77 11.70 9.17
CA GLN A 311 -5.33 10.64 10.03
C GLN A 311 -4.29 10.12 11.03
N ALA A 312 -3.03 9.96 10.63
CA ALA A 312 -1.95 9.57 11.53
C ALA A 312 -1.75 10.57 12.68
N ARG A 313 -1.77 11.87 12.38
CA ARG A 313 -1.70 12.91 13.42
C ARG A 313 -2.90 12.90 14.35
N LEU A 314 -4.10 12.70 13.82
CA LEU A 314 -5.34 12.65 14.61
C LEU A 314 -5.31 11.51 15.63
N VAL A 315 -4.73 10.36 15.30
CA VAL A 315 -4.60 9.22 16.21
C VAL A 315 -3.39 9.32 17.14
N GLY A 316 -2.47 10.28 16.92
CA GLY A 316 -1.35 10.57 17.82
C GLY A 316 0.04 10.18 17.31
N PHE A 317 0.21 9.75 16.07
CA PHE A 317 1.53 9.59 15.47
C PHE A 317 2.17 10.95 15.13
N ASP A 318 3.49 11.02 15.25
CA ASP A 318 4.28 12.05 14.60
C ASP A 318 4.52 11.67 13.13
N VAL A 319 4.31 12.61 12.23
CA VAL A 319 4.65 12.45 10.80
C VAL A 319 6.06 12.99 10.62
N SER A 320 7.04 12.09 10.43
CA SER A 320 8.45 12.38 10.61
C SER A 320 9.27 12.46 9.31
N GLY A 321 8.70 12.06 8.18
CA GLY A 321 9.35 12.19 6.86
C GLY A 321 8.47 11.71 5.72
N PHE A 322 8.62 12.34 4.55
CA PHE A 322 7.90 11.96 3.33
C PHE A 322 8.78 12.21 2.11
N VAL A 323 9.19 11.15 1.44
CA VAL A 323 10.07 11.19 0.26
C VAL A 323 9.61 10.23 -0.83
N THR A 324 10.18 10.32 -2.02
CA THR A 324 10.01 9.29 -3.04
C THR A 324 10.79 8.03 -2.68
N GLN A 325 10.37 6.87 -3.20
CA GLN A 325 11.09 5.62 -3.01
C GLN A 325 12.55 5.72 -3.45
N ALA A 326 12.80 6.34 -4.61
CA ALA A 326 14.17 6.55 -5.08
C ALA A 326 15.03 7.31 -4.07
N ARG A 327 14.50 8.39 -3.49
CA ARG A 327 15.20 9.18 -2.47
C ARG A 327 15.46 8.37 -1.21
N PHE A 328 14.45 7.68 -0.69
CA PHE A 328 14.63 6.80 0.47
C PHE A 328 15.74 5.77 0.24
N LEU A 329 15.70 5.06 -0.88
CA LEU A 329 16.68 4.02 -1.19
C LEU A 329 18.10 4.58 -1.34
N ILE A 330 18.26 5.66 -2.11
CA ILE A 330 19.57 6.31 -2.35
C ILE A 330 20.13 6.86 -1.05
N ASN A 331 19.32 7.61 -0.30
CA ASN A 331 19.73 8.22 0.97
C ASN A 331 20.06 7.17 2.04
N SER A 332 19.37 6.02 2.02
CA SER A 332 19.71 4.86 2.86
C SER A 332 20.95 4.10 2.40
N GLY A 333 21.69 4.60 1.40
CA GLY A 333 22.98 4.08 0.95
C GLY A 333 22.90 2.94 -0.05
N LEU A 334 21.80 2.81 -0.80
CA LEU A 334 21.61 1.77 -1.82
C LEU A 334 22.78 1.68 -2.80
N LEU A 335 23.19 2.80 -3.40
CA LEU A 335 24.22 2.80 -4.44
C LEU A 335 25.57 2.30 -3.92
N HIS A 336 25.93 2.70 -2.71
CA HIS A 336 27.17 2.25 -2.08
C HIS A 336 27.20 0.73 -1.84
N ARG A 337 26.04 0.14 -1.48
CA ARG A 337 25.92 -1.31 -1.26
C ARG A 337 25.78 -2.10 -2.54
N ALA A 338 25.15 -1.53 -3.55
CA ALA A 338 24.95 -2.19 -4.84
C ALA A 338 26.25 -2.30 -5.65
N GLN A 339 27.10 -1.28 -5.60
CA GLN A 339 28.34 -1.23 -6.39
C GLN A 339 29.21 -2.48 -6.21
N PRO A 340 29.63 -2.91 -5.02
CA PRO A 340 30.48 -4.08 -4.86
C PRO A 340 29.80 -5.40 -5.26
N VAL A 341 28.46 -5.48 -5.19
CA VAL A 341 27.71 -6.66 -5.65
C VAL A 341 27.78 -6.75 -7.18
N ILE A 342 27.53 -5.63 -7.87
CA ILE A 342 27.56 -5.55 -9.32
C ILE A 342 28.98 -5.82 -9.85
N GLU A 343 30.01 -5.25 -9.20
CA GLU A 343 31.42 -5.42 -9.60
C GLU A 343 31.91 -6.87 -9.46
N ARG A 344 31.45 -7.59 -8.44
CA ARG A 344 31.79 -9.01 -8.22
C ARG A 344 31.00 -9.97 -9.10
N THR A 345 29.90 -9.54 -9.70
CA THR A 345 29.08 -10.37 -10.59
C THR A 345 29.78 -10.48 -11.94
N THR A 346 30.32 -11.66 -12.20
CA THR A 346 31.12 -11.95 -13.42
C THR A 346 30.26 -12.33 -14.62
N ASP A 347 29.08 -12.93 -14.38
CA ASP A 347 28.16 -13.27 -15.47
C ASP A 347 27.49 -11.99 -16.03
N PRO A 348 27.60 -11.73 -17.34
CA PRO A 348 27.03 -10.52 -17.95
C PRO A 348 25.51 -10.43 -17.86
N ALA A 349 24.79 -11.56 -17.93
CA ALA A 349 23.34 -11.60 -17.88
C ALA A 349 22.85 -11.30 -16.45
N ASP A 350 23.48 -11.88 -15.44
CA ASP A 350 23.20 -11.60 -14.04
C ASP A 350 23.49 -10.14 -13.69
N ARG A 351 24.62 -9.61 -14.19
CA ARG A 351 24.96 -8.20 -13.98
C ARG A 351 23.95 -7.27 -14.64
N ALA A 352 23.52 -7.55 -15.85
CA ALA A 352 22.49 -6.77 -16.55
C ALA A 352 21.16 -6.81 -15.80
N ARG A 353 20.76 -7.99 -15.24
CA ARG A 353 19.57 -8.15 -14.42
C ARG A 353 19.63 -7.29 -13.15
N LEU A 354 20.74 -7.32 -12.43
CA LEU A 354 20.93 -6.50 -11.22
C LEU A 354 20.84 -4.99 -11.51
N LEU A 355 21.46 -4.54 -12.60
CA LEU A 355 21.37 -3.14 -13.04
C LEU A 355 19.95 -2.75 -13.42
N HIS A 356 19.24 -3.61 -14.14
CA HIS A 356 17.84 -3.37 -14.51
C HIS A 356 16.93 -3.28 -13.26
N GLN A 357 17.11 -4.18 -12.29
CA GLN A 357 16.38 -4.13 -11.02
C GLN A 357 16.62 -2.82 -10.27
N LEU A 358 17.85 -2.34 -10.20
CA LEU A 358 18.18 -1.04 -9.60
C LEU A 358 17.51 0.10 -10.35
N GLN A 359 17.59 0.08 -11.68
CA GLN A 359 16.96 1.09 -12.51
C GLN A 359 15.45 1.15 -12.26
N MET A 360 14.77 0.02 -12.23
CA MET A 360 13.32 -0.05 -11.93
C MET A 360 12.98 0.61 -10.60
N LEU A 361 13.80 0.39 -9.56
CA LEU A 361 13.54 0.92 -8.21
C LEU A 361 13.77 2.41 -8.06
N VAL A 362 14.72 3.00 -8.83
CA VAL A 362 15.16 4.39 -8.63
C VAL A 362 14.85 5.33 -9.79
N SER A 363 14.43 4.82 -10.94
CA SER A 363 14.10 5.66 -12.10
C SER A 363 12.80 6.43 -11.87
N GLU A 364 12.79 7.69 -12.27
CA GLU A 364 11.60 8.56 -12.24
C GLU A 364 10.48 8.07 -13.17
N SER A 365 10.84 7.42 -14.26
CA SER A 365 9.87 6.86 -15.23
C SER A 365 9.28 5.51 -14.81
N GLU A 366 9.79 4.93 -13.73
CA GLU A 366 9.39 3.63 -13.20
C GLU A 366 8.86 3.78 -11.77
N MET A 367 9.30 2.94 -10.85
CA MET A 367 8.80 2.93 -9.46
C MET A 367 9.39 4.05 -8.60
N GLY A 368 10.51 4.65 -9.00
CA GLY A 368 11.28 5.54 -8.15
C GLY A 368 10.56 6.82 -7.73
N GLU A 369 9.77 7.42 -8.62
CA GLU A 369 9.02 8.65 -8.34
C GLU A 369 7.56 8.38 -7.94
N VAL A 370 6.91 7.39 -8.57
CA VAL A 370 5.49 7.09 -8.31
C VAL A 370 5.28 6.55 -6.91
N PHE A 371 6.20 5.69 -6.43
CA PHE A 371 6.19 5.21 -5.06
C PHE A 371 6.71 6.26 -4.09
N LYS A 372 6.05 6.37 -2.96
CA LYS A 372 6.38 7.27 -1.85
C LYS A 372 6.67 6.47 -0.59
N VAL A 373 7.48 7.05 0.27
CA VAL A 373 7.80 6.50 1.58
C VAL A 373 7.39 7.53 2.63
N LEU A 374 6.44 7.16 3.47
CA LEU A 374 5.97 7.96 4.60
C LEU A 374 6.47 7.32 5.90
N LEU A 375 7.13 8.12 6.73
CA LEU A 375 7.60 7.74 8.05
C LEU A 375 6.68 8.32 9.11
N LEU A 376 6.05 7.44 9.89
CA LEU A 376 5.35 7.79 11.11
C LEU A 376 6.15 7.29 12.31
N THR A 377 6.11 8.03 13.42
CA THR A 377 6.81 7.63 14.66
C THR A 377 5.92 7.78 15.89
N LYS A 378 6.23 6.98 16.91
CA LYS A 378 5.56 7.04 18.21
C LYS A 378 6.59 6.87 19.32
N GLY A 379 6.66 7.84 20.23
CA GLY A 379 7.42 7.73 21.48
C GLY A 379 8.93 7.58 21.33
N LEU A 380 9.52 7.92 20.18
CA LEU A 380 10.96 7.86 19.97
C LEU A 380 11.68 9.01 20.67
N GLU A 381 12.83 8.71 21.29
CA GLU A 381 13.74 9.74 21.77
C GLU A 381 14.34 10.54 20.60
N THR A 382 14.68 11.82 20.84
CA THR A 382 15.21 12.73 19.83
C THR A 382 16.41 12.17 19.07
N GLN A 383 17.33 11.49 19.77
CA GLN A 383 18.51 10.90 19.12
C GLN A 383 18.14 9.80 18.13
N SER A 384 17.22 8.92 18.50
CA SER A 384 16.73 7.84 17.61
C SER A 384 15.95 8.40 16.44
N LEU A 385 15.11 9.40 16.69
CA LEU A 385 14.35 10.09 15.64
C LEU A 385 15.30 10.75 14.63
N THR A 386 16.27 11.54 15.09
CA THR A 386 17.27 12.18 14.23
C THR A 386 18.04 11.14 13.41
N ALA A 387 18.46 10.05 14.03
CA ALA A 387 19.20 8.99 13.33
C ALA A 387 18.37 8.28 12.24
N LEU A 388 17.04 8.27 12.36
CA LEU A 388 16.13 7.75 11.32
C LEU A 388 15.87 8.78 10.22
N THR A 389 15.70 10.05 10.57
CA THR A 389 15.29 11.08 9.61
C THR A 389 16.45 11.66 8.82
N ASP A 390 17.58 11.95 9.44
CA ASP A 390 18.72 12.61 8.80
C ASP A 390 19.27 11.88 7.57
N PRO A 391 19.56 10.56 7.62
CA PRO A 391 20.11 9.93 6.44
C PRO A 391 19.07 9.73 5.33
N ALA A 392 17.87 9.28 5.65
CA ALA A 392 16.90 8.80 4.65
C ALA A 392 15.97 9.89 4.11
N PHE A 393 15.62 10.87 4.94
CA PHE A 393 14.61 11.87 4.64
C PHE A 393 15.17 13.30 4.50
N ALA A 394 16.41 13.57 4.87
CA ALA A 394 17.01 14.91 4.83
C ALA A 394 17.12 15.53 3.43
N SER A 395 17.31 14.71 2.39
CA SER A 395 17.39 15.17 1.00
C SER A 395 16.15 14.77 0.21
N GLY A 396 15.47 15.75 -0.36
CA GLY A 396 14.25 15.53 -1.15
C GLY A 396 13.01 15.31 -0.29
N ASP A 397 13.03 15.75 0.98
CA ASP A 397 11.87 15.69 1.86
C ASP A 397 10.71 16.54 1.30
N ARG A 398 9.56 15.93 1.20
CA ARG A 398 8.31 16.53 0.72
C ARG A 398 7.28 16.68 1.85
N LEU A 399 7.70 16.57 3.10
CA LEU A 399 6.82 16.61 4.26
C LEU A 399 5.89 17.83 4.27
N ALA A 400 6.41 19.00 3.89
CA ALA A 400 5.62 20.22 3.78
C ALA A 400 4.45 20.11 2.81
N SER A 401 4.56 19.30 1.74
CA SER A 401 3.48 19.12 0.77
C SER A 401 2.26 18.38 1.33
N LEU A 402 2.43 17.60 2.39
CA LEU A 402 1.34 16.89 3.06
C LEU A 402 0.44 17.84 3.88
N PHE A 403 0.92 19.03 4.21
CA PHE A 403 0.26 19.99 5.08
C PHE A 403 0.04 21.35 4.44
N SER A 404 0.16 21.43 3.13
CA SER A 404 -0.05 22.66 2.35
C SER A 404 -1.48 23.21 2.42
N ASP A 405 -2.40 22.44 2.95
CA ASP A 405 -3.82 22.75 3.10
C ASP A 405 -4.17 23.30 4.49
N GLN A 406 -3.19 23.44 5.40
CA GLN A 406 -3.38 23.89 6.80
C GLN A 406 -3.08 25.36 6.99
#